data_69b8432963841dcf564bfa70a13f7745
#
_entry.id   69b8432963841dcf564bfa70a13f7745
#
_cell.length_a   1.000
_cell.length_b   1.000
_cell.length_c   1.000
_cell.angle_alpha   90.00
_cell.angle_beta   90.00
_cell.angle_gamma   90.00
#
_symmetry.space_group_name_H-M   'P 1'
#
loop_
_entity.id
_entity.type
_entity.pdbx_description
1 polymer ?
#
loop_
_entity_poly.entity_id
_entity_poly.type
_entity_poly.pdbx_seq_one_letter_code
_entity_poly.pdbx_strand_id
1 'polypeptide(L)'
;QNAKITLNFKLNLYAVGQSTAQYAKNLGFKKIKIPSKAYGKDLFLEFKEELKTQKCLYLRAKNIVSTLNLDLKNVGVDLDEVIVYENVFKKGDKKLTHPAIFIFTSPLSVENFLKFYSLKEEDKVVVIGQSTAKKLLNFKNLYICENQSLLECVKLAKTLV
;
A
#
# COMPACT_ATOMS: atom_id res chain seq x y z
N GLN A 1 -16.11 -19.39 -14.15
CA GLN A 1 -16.11 -20.38 -13.04
C GLN A 1 -15.35 -19.76 -11.87
N ASN A 2 -16.06 -19.40 -10.80
CA ASN A 2 -15.43 -18.92 -9.56
C ASN A 2 -14.77 -20.14 -8.89
N ALA A 3 -13.45 -20.24 -8.96
CA ALA A 3 -12.70 -21.24 -8.22
C ALA A 3 -12.95 -20.98 -6.72
N LYS A 4 -13.53 -21.95 -6.05
CA LYS A 4 -13.74 -21.93 -4.60
C LYS A 4 -12.37 -22.10 -3.94
N ILE A 5 -11.72 -21.02 -3.55
CA ILE A 5 -10.43 -21.08 -2.85
C ILE A 5 -10.70 -21.51 -1.42
N THR A 6 -10.24 -22.70 -1.06
CA THR A 6 -10.25 -23.15 0.34
C THR A 6 -9.01 -22.60 1.04
N LEU A 7 -9.19 -21.63 1.93
CA LEU A 7 -8.09 -21.05 2.70
C LEU A 7 -7.66 -22.00 3.83
N ASN A 8 -6.35 -22.27 3.91
CA ASN A 8 -5.76 -22.97 5.04
C ASN A 8 -5.28 -21.95 6.08
N PHE A 9 -6.08 -21.69 7.11
CA PHE A 9 -5.79 -20.73 8.18
C PHE A 9 -4.63 -21.12 9.11
N LYS A 10 -4.04 -22.32 8.93
CA LYS A 10 -2.86 -22.77 9.69
C LYS A 10 -1.53 -22.28 9.06
N LEU A 11 -1.57 -21.82 7.83
CA LEU A 11 -0.40 -21.28 7.13
C LEU A 11 0.13 -20.00 7.79
N ASN A 12 1.44 -19.78 7.67
CA ASN A 12 2.03 -18.50 8.01
C ASN A 12 1.57 -17.45 6.99
N LEU A 13 1.19 -16.28 7.48
CA LEU A 13 0.80 -15.15 6.64
C LEU A 13 1.73 -13.96 6.95
N TYR A 14 2.33 -13.39 5.91
CA TYR A 14 3.16 -12.20 5.99
C TYR A 14 2.42 -11.05 5.33
N ALA A 15 2.04 -10.05 6.12
CA ALA A 15 1.32 -8.88 5.62
C ALA A 15 2.23 -7.65 5.68
N VAL A 16 2.31 -6.87 4.60
CA VAL A 16 3.11 -5.64 4.59
C VAL A 16 2.56 -4.61 5.56
N GLY A 17 1.23 -4.54 5.72
CA GLY A 17 0.59 -3.50 6.55
C GLY A 17 -0.41 -4.05 7.55
N GLN A 18 -0.59 -3.28 8.63
CA GLN A 18 -1.47 -3.59 9.75
C GLN A 18 -2.92 -3.87 9.33
N SER A 19 -3.46 -3.10 8.37
CA SER A 19 -4.84 -3.27 7.90
C SER A 19 -5.06 -4.66 7.27
N THR A 20 -4.11 -5.12 6.46
CA THR A 20 -4.13 -6.45 5.85
C THR A 20 -4.02 -7.54 6.92
N ALA A 21 -3.12 -7.36 7.88
CA ALA A 21 -2.94 -8.28 9.00
C ALA A 21 -4.22 -8.41 9.83
N GLN A 22 -4.85 -7.28 10.16
CA GLN A 22 -6.11 -7.28 10.93
C GLN A 22 -7.24 -7.97 10.18
N TYR A 23 -7.36 -7.72 8.86
CA TYR A 23 -8.36 -8.39 8.04
C TYR A 23 -8.12 -9.91 7.98
N ALA A 24 -6.87 -10.34 7.80
CA ALA A 24 -6.50 -11.75 7.81
C ALA A 24 -6.80 -12.42 9.17
N LYS A 25 -6.56 -11.73 10.28
CA LYS A 25 -6.92 -12.18 11.62
C LYS A 25 -8.44 -12.41 11.76
N ASN A 26 -9.23 -11.48 11.26
CA ASN A 26 -10.70 -11.59 11.26
C ASN A 26 -11.21 -12.76 10.39
N LEU A 27 -10.47 -13.13 9.33
CA LEU A 27 -10.74 -14.31 8.51
C LEU A 27 -10.36 -15.63 9.19
N GLY A 28 -9.59 -15.60 10.29
CA GLY A 28 -9.21 -16.80 11.05
C GLY A 28 -7.75 -17.21 10.98
N PHE A 29 -6.88 -16.46 10.27
CA PHE A 29 -5.44 -16.71 10.31
C PHE A 29 -4.88 -16.44 11.70
N LYS A 30 -4.10 -17.43 12.22
CA LYS A 30 -3.54 -17.37 13.58
C LYS A 30 -2.06 -16.97 13.59
N LYS A 31 -1.33 -17.25 12.50
CA LYS A 31 0.11 -17.02 12.39
C LYS A 31 0.35 -15.88 11.41
N ILE A 32 0.28 -14.64 11.90
CA ILE A 32 0.42 -13.45 11.09
C ILE A 32 1.66 -12.69 11.54
N LYS A 33 2.53 -12.34 10.57
CA LYS A 33 3.72 -11.53 10.77
C LYS A 33 3.63 -10.26 9.94
N ILE A 34 4.05 -9.16 10.52
CA ILE A 34 4.13 -7.84 9.88
C ILE A 34 5.51 -7.24 10.16
N PRO A 35 6.10 -6.52 9.21
CA PRO A 35 7.36 -5.83 9.43
C PRO A 35 7.18 -4.63 10.36
N SER A 36 8.28 -4.13 10.91
CA SER A 36 8.33 -2.94 11.77
C SER A 36 7.82 -1.68 11.06
N LYS A 37 8.01 -1.60 9.73
CA LYS A 37 7.46 -0.55 8.87
C LYS A 37 6.66 -1.16 7.73
N ALA A 38 5.55 -0.54 7.36
CA ALA A 38 4.62 -1.04 6.35
C ALA A 38 5.14 -0.86 4.91
N TYR A 39 6.34 -1.37 4.63
CA TYR A 39 6.94 -1.40 3.29
C TYR A 39 7.39 -2.80 2.90
N GLY A 40 7.33 -3.11 1.60
CA GLY A 40 7.82 -4.38 1.07
C GLY A 40 9.31 -4.61 1.34
N LYS A 41 10.12 -3.53 1.35
CA LYS A 41 11.54 -3.59 1.69
C LYS A 41 11.78 -4.06 3.13
N ASP A 42 11.00 -3.57 4.08
CA ASP A 42 11.14 -3.95 5.50
C ASP A 42 10.68 -5.41 5.69
N LEU A 43 9.60 -5.84 5.03
CA LEU A 43 9.20 -7.25 5.03
C LEU A 43 10.31 -8.15 4.49
N PHE A 44 10.94 -7.76 3.39
CA PHE A 44 12.09 -8.48 2.83
C PHE A 44 13.24 -8.58 3.84
N LEU A 45 13.67 -7.45 4.41
CA LEU A 45 14.81 -7.40 5.31
C LEU A 45 14.59 -8.23 6.58
N GLU A 46 13.38 -8.20 7.14
CA GLU A 46 13.06 -8.87 8.40
C GLU A 46 12.79 -10.37 8.25
N PHE A 47 12.22 -10.81 7.11
CA PHE A 47 11.72 -12.19 6.98
C PHE A 47 12.34 -13.01 5.86
N LYS A 48 13.28 -12.49 5.06
CA LYS A 48 13.86 -13.19 3.91
C LYS A 48 14.46 -14.56 4.27
N GLU A 49 15.15 -14.67 5.41
CA GLU A 49 15.79 -15.93 5.81
C GLU A 49 14.75 -16.99 6.18
N GLU A 50 13.67 -16.59 6.83
CA GLU A 50 12.57 -17.50 7.13
C GLU A 50 11.80 -17.90 5.85
N LEU A 51 11.60 -16.94 4.93
CA LEU A 51 10.89 -17.20 3.67
C LEU A 51 11.66 -18.13 2.73
N LYS A 52 12.99 -18.18 2.80
CA LYS A 52 13.82 -19.15 2.05
C LYS A 52 13.56 -20.62 2.42
N THR A 53 13.08 -20.87 3.62
CA THR A 53 12.88 -22.23 4.13
C THR A 53 11.53 -22.85 3.77
N GLN A 54 10.69 -22.15 3.02
CA GLN A 54 9.32 -22.56 2.71
C GLN A 54 8.89 -22.12 1.31
N LYS A 55 7.95 -22.84 0.71
CA LYS A 55 7.29 -22.41 -0.51
C LYS A 55 6.33 -21.27 -0.19
N CYS A 56 6.43 -20.17 -0.93
CA CYS A 56 5.68 -18.95 -0.71
C CYS A 56 4.72 -18.65 -1.85
N LEU A 57 3.56 -18.08 -1.53
CA LEU A 57 2.61 -17.54 -2.48
C LEU A 57 2.42 -16.05 -2.23
N TYR A 58 2.73 -15.22 -3.23
CA TYR A 58 2.54 -13.79 -3.17
C TYR A 58 1.26 -13.36 -3.91
N LEU A 59 0.27 -12.93 -3.17
CA LEU A 59 -0.96 -12.36 -3.68
C LEU A 59 -0.76 -10.85 -3.87
N ARG A 60 -0.85 -10.35 -5.11
CA ARG A 60 -0.53 -8.96 -5.40
C ARG A 60 -1.45 -8.29 -6.43
N ALA A 61 -1.38 -6.97 -6.48
CA ALA A 61 -1.95 -6.21 -7.58
C ALA A 61 -1.18 -6.48 -8.90
N LYS A 62 -1.84 -6.27 -10.04
CA LYS A 62 -1.20 -6.32 -11.36
C LYS A 62 -0.06 -5.31 -11.45
N ASN A 63 -0.32 -4.05 -11.08
CA ASN A 63 0.66 -2.97 -11.08
C ASN A 63 1.15 -2.75 -9.65
N ILE A 64 2.42 -3.04 -9.38
CA ILE A 64 3.10 -2.84 -8.11
C ILE A 64 4.28 -1.90 -8.27
N VAL A 65 4.55 -1.08 -7.25
CA VAL A 65 5.72 -0.20 -7.18
C VAL A 65 6.86 -0.88 -6.39
N SER A 66 6.50 -1.82 -5.52
CA SER A 66 7.46 -2.56 -4.70
C SER A 66 8.23 -3.59 -5.51
N THR A 67 9.51 -3.74 -5.24
CA THR A 67 10.39 -4.77 -5.81
C THR A 67 10.40 -6.07 -5.00
N LEU A 68 9.54 -6.20 -3.98
CA LEU A 68 9.53 -7.30 -3.02
C LEU A 68 9.61 -8.69 -3.67
N ASN A 69 8.85 -8.92 -4.74
CA ASN A 69 8.86 -10.19 -5.45
C ASN A 69 10.20 -10.49 -6.12
N LEU A 70 10.83 -9.48 -6.71
CA LEU A 70 12.15 -9.60 -7.33
C LEU A 70 13.22 -9.83 -6.26
N ASP A 71 13.18 -9.06 -5.18
CA ASP A 71 14.13 -9.15 -4.08
C ASP A 71 14.09 -10.54 -3.42
N LEU A 72 12.89 -11.10 -3.20
CA LEU A 72 12.71 -12.45 -2.65
C LEU A 72 13.24 -13.53 -3.60
N LYS A 73 12.91 -13.46 -4.89
CA LYS A 73 13.41 -14.42 -5.89
C LYS A 73 14.93 -14.36 -6.03
N ASN A 74 15.52 -13.17 -6.03
CA ASN A 74 16.97 -12.97 -6.16
C ASN A 74 17.77 -13.61 -5.02
N VAL A 75 17.18 -13.76 -3.82
CA VAL A 75 17.81 -14.42 -2.69
C VAL A 75 17.44 -15.90 -2.57
N GLY A 76 16.72 -16.46 -3.56
CA GLY A 76 16.42 -17.89 -3.64
C GLY A 76 15.14 -18.35 -2.93
N VAL A 77 14.20 -17.45 -2.64
CA VAL A 77 12.88 -17.84 -2.13
C VAL A 77 12.07 -18.53 -3.23
N ASP A 78 11.52 -19.71 -2.96
CA ASP A 78 10.56 -20.40 -3.84
C ASP A 78 9.22 -19.65 -3.80
N LEU A 79 9.02 -18.71 -4.74
CA LEU A 79 7.94 -17.76 -4.76
C LEU A 79 7.05 -17.88 -5.98
N ASP A 80 5.83 -18.38 -5.79
CA ASP A 80 4.75 -18.28 -6.75
C ASP A 80 4.03 -16.91 -6.60
N GLU A 81 3.58 -16.33 -7.70
CA GLU A 81 2.86 -15.06 -7.72
C GLU A 81 1.47 -15.22 -8.33
N VAL A 82 0.46 -14.61 -7.68
CA VAL A 82 -0.89 -14.53 -8.22
C VAL A 82 -1.37 -13.09 -8.21
N ILE A 83 -1.75 -12.60 -9.39
CA ILE A 83 -2.40 -11.30 -9.54
C ILE A 83 -3.87 -11.46 -9.15
N VAL A 84 -4.27 -10.84 -8.04
CA VAL A 84 -5.62 -10.98 -7.47
C VAL A 84 -6.51 -9.76 -7.73
N TYR A 85 -5.92 -8.61 -8.08
CA TYR A 85 -6.68 -7.41 -8.45
C TYR A 85 -5.85 -6.47 -9.33
N GLU A 86 -6.55 -5.54 -9.97
CA GLU A 86 -5.97 -4.44 -10.72
C GLU A 86 -6.60 -3.12 -10.27
N ASN A 87 -5.77 -2.11 -10.04
CA ASN A 87 -6.22 -0.75 -9.80
C ASN A 87 -6.46 -0.06 -11.15
N VAL A 88 -7.71 0.20 -11.47
CA VAL A 88 -8.09 0.94 -12.66
C VAL A 88 -8.55 2.33 -12.25
N PHE A 89 -7.91 3.36 -12.81
CA PHE A 89 -8.35 4.72 -12.60
C PHE A 89 -9.60 5.01 -13.43
N LYS A 90 -10.61 5.57 -12.77
CA LYS A 90 -11.81 6.08 -13.42
C LYS A 90 -11.89 7.59 -13.17
N LYS A 91 -11.84 8.39 -14.24
CA LYS A 91 -12.03 9.85 -14.14
C LYS A 91 -13.40 10.14 -13.53
N GLY A 92 -13.42 11.01 -12.51
CA GLY A 92 -14.68 11.53 -11.97
C GLY A 92 -15.21 12.68 -12.81
N ASP A 93 -16.52 12.85 -12.81
CA ASP A 93 -17.19 13.94 -13.56
C ASP A 93 -17.31 15.23 -12.74
N LYS A 94 -16.97 15.20 -11.45
CA LYS A 94 -17.07 16.36 -10.57
C LYS A 94 -15.91 17.32 -10.76
N LYS A 95 -16.25 18.60 -10.91
CA LYS A 95 -15.28 19.69 -10.86
C LYS A 95 -14.76 19.82 -9.42
N LEU A 96 -13.44 19.93 -9.27
CA LEU A 96 -12.83 20.16 -7.95
C LEU A 96 -13.03 21.61 -7.51
N THR A 97 -13.27 21.80 -6.22
CA THR A 97 -13.29 23.11 -5.55
C THR A 97 -11.95 23.35 -4.89
N HIS A 98 -11.42 24.55 -4.95
CA HIS A 98 -10.19 24.98 -4.31
C HIS A 98 -10.45 26.23 -3.43
N PRO A 99 -9.73 26.45 -2.33
CA PRO A 99 -8.71 25.56 -1.78
C PRO A 99 -9.31 24.27 -1.18
N ALA A 100 -8.55 23.18 -1.23
CA ALA A 100 -8.97 21.89 -0.71
C ALA A 100 -7.82 21.15 -0.01
N ILE A 101 -8.17 20.16 0.82
CA ILE A 101 -7.22 19.22 1.41
C ILE A 101 -7.35 17.89 0.68
N PHE A 102 -6.29 17.49 0.00
CA PHE A 102 -6.22 16.22 -0.72
C PHE A 102 -5.50 15.17 0.11
N ILE A 103 -6.05 13.95 0.18
CA ILE A 103 -5.41 12.82 0.87
C ILE A 103 -5.05 11.76 -0.16
N PHE A 104 -3.75 11.42 -0.25
CA PHE A 104 -3.28 10.35 -1.12
C PHE A 104 -2.69 9.20 -0.31
N THR A 105 -3.22 8.00 -0.53
CA THR A 105 -2.84 6.78 0.19
C THR A 105 -1.91 5.86 -0.60
N SER A 106 -1.48 6.28 -1.79
CA SER A 106 -0.52 5.54 -2.60
C SER A 106 0.12 6.42 -3.68
N PRO A 107 1.34 6.07 -4.16
CA PRO A 107 1.95 6.76 -5.30
C PRO A 107 1.06 6.72 -6.56
N LEU A 108 0.40 5.59 -6.81
CA LEU A 108 -0.49 5.41 -7.96
C LEU A 108 -1.71 6.34 -7.90
N SER A 109 -2.25 6.62 -6.70
CA SER A 109 -3.37 7.56 -6.55
C SER A 109 -2.97 8.99 -6.93
N VAL A 110 -1.74 9.42 -6.61
CA VAL A 110 -1.19 10.71 -7.04
C VAL A 110 -1.05 10.75 -8.56
N GLU A 111 -0.39 9.75 -9.15
CA GLU A 111 -0.18 9.68 -10.60
C GLU A 111 -1.49 9.71 -11.37
N ASN A 112 -2.47 8.95 -10.91
CA ASN A 112 -3.78 8.91 -11.55
C ASN A 112 -4.54 10.22 -11.41
N PHE A 113 -4.47 10.86 -10.25
CA PHE A 113 -5.08 12.17 -10.02
C PHE A 113 -4.49 13.21 -10.97
N LEU A 114 -3.17 13.32 -11.04
CA LEU A 114 -2.47 14.33 -11.85
C LEU A 114 -2.65 14.16 -13.37
N LYS A 115 -3.14 13.00 -13.85
CA LYS A 115 -3.51 12.83 -15.27
C LYS A 115 -4.71 13.68 -15.70
N PHE A 116 -5.59 14.03 -14.77
CA PHE A 116 -6.89 14.65 -15.09
C PHE A 116 -7.18 15.90 -14.27
N TYR A 117 -6.44 16.10 -13.18
CA TYR A 117 -6.62 17.20 -12.24
C TYR A 117 -5.28 17.83 -11.90
N SER A 118 -5.33 19.07 -11.45
CA SER A 118 -4.14 19.81 -10.96
C SER A 118 -4.38 20.25 -9.53
N LEU A 119 -3.32 20.25 -8.74
CA LEU A 119 -3.29 20.90 -7.43
C LEU A 119 -3.02 22.39 -7.63
N LYS A 120 -3.57 23.22 -6.76
CA LYS A 120 -3.32 24.67 -6.70
C LYS A 120 -2.35 24.98 -5.56
N GLU A 121 -1.68 26.13 -5.60
CA GLU A 121 -0.71 26.52 -4.56
C GLU A 121 -1.35 26.63 -3.18
N GLU A 122 -2.61 27.05 -3.12
CA GLU A 122 -3.41 27.18 -1.89
C GLU A 122 -3.93 25.85 -1.33
N ASP A 123 -3.86 24.75 -2.11
CA ASP A 123 -4.27 23.43 -1.62
C ASP A 123 -3.30 22.88 -0.57
N LYS A 124 -3.79 21.99 0.28
CA LYS A 124 -2.98 21.21 1.21
C LYS A 124 -3.05 19.74 0.81
N VAL A 125 -1.93 19.05 0.90
CA VAL A 125 -1.86 17.62 0.51
C VAL A 125 -1.32 16.80 1.66
N VAL A 126 -2.10 15.82 2.09
CA VAL A 126 -1.70 14.83 3.08
C VAL A 126 -1.40 13.51 2.38
N VAL A 127 -0.24 12.93 2.64
CA VAL A 127 0.17 11.65 2.06
C VAL A 127 0.46 10.62 3.15
N ILE A 128 0.12 9.37 2.87
CA ILE A 128 0.22 8.27 3.82
C ILE A 128 1.67 7.92 4.21
N GLY A 129 2.65 8.29 3.38
CA GLY A 129 4.06 7.99 3.66
C GLY A 129 5.01 8.46 2.57
N GLN A 130 6.30 8.23 2.80
CA GLN A 130 7.41 8.74 1.99
C GLN A 130 7.35 8.33 0.51
N SER A 131 6.95 7.10 0.20
CA SER A 131 6.84 6.65 -1.21
C SER A 131 5.81 7.45 -2.00
N THR A 132 4.71 7.86 -1.35
CA THR A 132 3.69 8.72 -1.94
C THR A 132 4.17 10.18 -2.05
N ALA A 133 4.87 10.67 -1.03
CA ALA A 133 5.44 12.02 -1.01
C ALA A 133 6.42 12.26 -2.16
N LYS A 134 7.21 11.26 -2.55
CA LYS A 134 8.15 11.33 -3.68
C LYS A 134 7.49 11.71 -5.02
N LYS A 135 6.18 11.54 -5.17
CA LYS A 135 5.44 11.94 -6.37
C LYS A 135 5.03 13.42 -6.36
N LEU A 136 5.29 14.13 -5.25
CA LEU A 136 4.86 15.52 -5.02
C LEU A 136 5.99 16.38 -4.40
N LEU A 137 7.25 16.07 -4.68
CA LEU A 137 8.44 16.68 -4.04
C LEU A 137 8.49 18.21 -4.15
N ASN A 138 7.90 18.79 -5.20
CA ASN A 138 7.91 20.25 -5.43
C ASN A 138 6.64 20.94 -4.90
N PHE A 139 5.75 20.21 -4.21
CA PHE A 139 4.53 20.80 -3.67
C PHE A 139 4.78 21.33 -2.26
N LYS A 140 4.59 22.65 -2.05
CA LYS A 140 4.96 23.34 -0.78
C LYS A 140 4.14 22.85 0.43
N ASN A 141 2.83 22.72 0.24
CA ASN A 141 1.90 22.38 1.33
C ASN A 141 1.70 20.87 1.43
N LEU A 142 2.81 20.11 1.48
CA LEU A 142 2.84 18.64 1.57
C LEU A 142 3.09 18.18 3.00
N TYR A 143 2.20 17.35 3.52
CA TYR A 143 2.22 16.80 4.88
C TYR A 143 2.28 15.27 4.81
N ILE A 144 3.19 14.66 5.55
CA ILE A 144 3.42 13.21 5.56
C ILE A 144 2.98 12.65 6.90
N CYS A 145 2.15 11.59 6.87
CA CYS A 145 1.73 10.91 8.09
C CYS A 145 2.90 10.18 8.75
N GLU A 146 3.00 10.26 10.05
CA GLU A 146 3.97 9.49 10.84
C GLU A 146 3.66 8.00 10.81
N ASN A 147 2.39 7.66 11.02
CA ASN A 147 1.89 6.30 10.93
C ASN A 147 1.12 6.09 9.62
N GLN A 148 1.45 5.02 8.89
CA GLN A 148 0.91 4.75 7.56
C GLN A 148 -0.50 4.14 7.64
N SER A 149 -1.47 4.96 8.03
CA SER A 149 -2.88 4.57 8.04
C SER A 149 -3.79 5.68 7.50
N LEU A 150 -4.90 5.29 6.89
CA LEU A 150 -5.90 6.26 6.42
C LEU A 150 -6.46 7.09 7.59
N LEU A 151 -6.63 6.48 8.75
CA LEU A 151 -7.12 7.18 9.94
C LEU A 151 -6.18 8.32 10.34
N GLU A 152 -4.86 8.09 10.33
CA GLU A 152 -3.87 9.12 10.63
C GLU A 152 -3.87 10.22 9.56
N CYS A 153 -4.02 9.89 8.29
CA CYS A 153 -4.16 10.89 7.23
C CYS A 153 -5.39 11.79 7.48
N VAL A 154 -6.52 11.21 7.88
CA VAL A 154 -7.74 11.97 8.17
C VAL A 154 -7.56 12.84 9.42
N LYS A 155 -6.92 12.34 10.48
CA LYS A 155 -6.61 13.13 11.68
C LYS A 155 -5.73 14.32 11.33
N LEU A 156 -4.64 14.08 10.61
CA LEU A 156 -3.72 15.15 10.17
C LEU A 156 -4.45 16.17 9.28
N ALA A 157 -5.26 15.72 8.34
CA ALA A 157 -6.03 16.63 7.48
C ALA A 157 -6.96 17.54 8.29
N LYS A 158 -7.59 17.02 9.37
CA LYS A 158 -8.45 17.81 10.27
C LYS A 158 -7.70 18.92 11.02
N THR A 159 -6.41 18.78 11.29
CA THR A 159 -5.60 19.84 11.92
C THR A 159 -5.21 20.96 10.96
N LEU A 160 -5.46 20.76 9.67
CA LEU A 160 -5.10 21.69 8.61
C LEU A 160 -6.29 22.56 8.13
N VAL A 161 -7.47 22.33 8.67
CA VAL A 161 -8.69 23.09 8.33
C VAL A 161 -8.61 24.52 8.88
#